data_57f9b8f31900cd4f474963078287fd2a
#
_entry.id   57f9b8f31900cd4f474963078287fd2a
#
_cell.length_a   1.000
_cell.length_b   1.000
_cell.length_c   1.000
_cell.angle_alpha   90.00
_cell.angle_beta   90.00
_cell.angle_gamma   90.00
#
_symmetry.space_group_name_H-M   'P 1'
#
loop_
_entity.id
_entity.type
_entity.pdbx_description
1 polymer ?
#
loop_
_entity_poly.entity_id
_entity_poly.type
_entity_poly.pdbx_seq_one_letter_code
_entity_poly.pdbx_strand_id
1 'polypeptide(L)'
;MYIRSQKGFLLCNAAAIASIKTDKSKITNTIFAEMVDGCKIPLGFYDSYDRCKEIMHSIHNRQKRNNVKHKSTADSVNMDTAKKDFILCHLDDIASIQVDTMNTIWAIMIDGSYTSLGIFKSADQCRKVLDDIEHVVGDVFHMPPKYINS
;
A
#
# COMPACT_ATOMS: atom_id res chain seq x y z
N MET A 1 -6.09 5.12 -6.79
CA MET A 1 -5.04 5.58 -5.84
C MET A 1 -4.54 4.41 -5.02
N TYR A 2 -3.24 4.33 -4.81
CA TYR A 2 -2.61 3.42 -3.84
C TYR A 2 -2.06 4.22 -2.66
N ILE A 3 -1.92 3.58 -1.52
CA ILE A 3 -1.29 4.15 -0.33
C ILE A 3 -0.05 3.33 -0.01
N ARG A 4 1.12 3.96 -0.02
CA ARG A 4 2.37 3.33 0.39
C ARG A 4 2.62 3.54 1.88
N SER A 5 2.89 2.45 2.61
CA SER A 5 3.16 2.53 4.04
C SER A 5 4.43 3.32 4.35
N GLN A 6 4.52 3.84 5.58
CA GLN A 6 5.66 4.63 6.07
C GLN A 6 7.02 3.91 5.91
N LYS A 7 7.05 2.59 6.11
CA LYS A 7 8.26 1.78 5.94
C LYS A 7 8.58 1.43 4.49
N GLY A 8 7.65 1.69 3.57
CA GLY A 8 7.86 1.47 2.14
C GLY A 8 7.73 0.02 1.65
N PHE A 9 7.27 -0.91 2.50
CA PHE A 9 7.13 -2.33 2.15
C PHE A 9 5.71 -2.79 1.88
N LEU A 10 4.78 -1.84 1.76
CA LEU A 10 3.38 -2.14 1.56
C LEU A 10 2.76 -1.09 0.63
N LEU A 11 2.02 -1.56 -0.35
CA LEU A 11 1.13 -0.79 -1.20
C LEU A 11 -0.30 -1.28 -0.99
N CYS A 12 -1.21 -0.41 -0.54
CA CYS A 12 -2.64 -0.70 -0.42
C CYS A 12 -3.43 -0.01 -1.51
N ASN A 13 -4.33 -0.74 -2.16
CA ASN A 13 -5.31 -0.15 -3.06
C ASN A 13 -6.40 0.56 -2.24
N ALA A 14 -6.57 1.85 -2.44
CA ALA A 14 -7.58 2.63 -1.72
C ALA A 14 -9.01 2.13 -1.95
N ALA A 15 -9.30 1.52 -3.10
CA ALA A 15 -10.60 0.93 -3.40
C ALA A 15 -10.92 -0.32 -2.54
N ALA A 16 -9.89 -1.01 -2.04
CA ALA A 16 -10.03 -2.17 -1.17
C ALA A 16 -10.02 -1.81 0.33
N ILE A 17 -9.91 -0.53 0.67
CA ILE A 17 -9.93 -0.04 2.05
C ILE A 17 -11.36 0.31 2.43
N ALA A 18 -11.91 -0.38 3.42
CA ALA A 18 -13.23 -0.08 3.99
C ALA A 18 -13.19 1.16 4.89
N SER A 19 -12.13 1.33 5.67
CA SER A 19 -11.93 2.51 6.51
C SER A 19 -10.47 2.73 6.88
N ILE A 20 -10.11 3.99 7.13
CA ILE A 20 -8.80 4.35 7.72
C ILE A 20 -9.07 4.87 9.11
N LYS A 21 -8.41 4.29 10.11
CA LYS A 21 -8.60 4.57 11.52
C LYS A 21 -7.28 4.86 12.21
N THR A 22 -7.37 5.51 13.36
CA THR A 22 -6.24 5.66 14.28
C THR A 22 -6.47 4.78 15.50
N ASP A 23 -5.42 4.12 15.94
CA ASP A 23 -5.37 3.48 17.25
C ASP A 23 -4.39 4.24 18.13
N LYS A 24 -4.86 4.64 19.31
CA LYS A 24 -4.11 5.41 20.28
C LYS A 24 -3.57 4.49 21.36
N SER A 25 -2.28 4.21 21.32
CA SER A 25 -1.57 3.55 22.42
C SER A 25 -0.89 4.57 23.34
N LYS A 26 -0.38 4.09 24.49
CA LYS A 26 0.37 4.98 25.43
C LYS A 26 1.68 5.51 24.83
N ILE A 27 2.22 4.85 23.80
CA ILE A 27 3.57 5.10 23.29
C ILE A 27 3.51 5.63 21.84
N THR A 28 2.58 5.13 21.03
CA THR A 28 2.48 5.50 19.61
C THR A 28 1.04 5.62 19.18
N ASN A 29 0.81 6.48 18.20
CA ASN A 29 -0.46 6.54 17.49
C ASN A 29 -0.26 5.88 16.12
N THR A 30 -1.05 4.87 15.81
CA THR A 30 -0.96 4.12 14.57
C THR A 30 -2.10 4.51 13.65
N ILE A 31 -1.78 4.81 12.40
CA ILE A 31 -2.77 4.86 11.32
C ILE A 31 -2.80 3.49 10.68
N PHE A 32 -3.97 2.88 10.59
CA PHE A 32 -4.16 1.61 9.91
C PHE A 32 -5.34 1.66 8.93
N ALA A 33 -5.22 0.85 7.89
CA ALA A 33 -6.31 0.55 6.98
C ALA A 33 -7.05 -0.69 7.46
N GLU A 34 -8.36 -0.61 7.52
CA GLU A 34 -9.25 -1.77 7.64
C GLU A 34 -9.72 -2.11 6.24
N MET A 35 -9.33 -3.28 5.76
CA MET A 35 -9.64 -3.73 4.41
C MET A 35 -11.07 -4.26 4.34
N VAL A 36 -11.62 -4.37 3.13
CA VAL A 36 -12.99 -4.88 2.93
C VAL A 36 -13.17 -6.33 3.40
N ASP A 37 -12.11 -7.11 3.50
CA ASP A 37 -12.09 -8.47 4.06
C ASP A 37 -12.00 -8.50 5.60
N GLY A 38 -11.93 -7.33 6.25
CA GLY A 38 -11.78 -7.18 7.70
C GLY A 38 -10.32 -7.19 8.21
N CYS A 39 -9.33 -7.43 7.35
CA CYS A 39 -7.92 -7.35 7.74
C CYS A 39 -7.53 -5.92 8.13
N LYS A 40 -6.69 -5.78 9.15
CA LYS A 40 -6.12 -4.50 9.58
C LYS A 40 -4.66 -4.42 9.22
N ILE A 41 -4.28 -3.40 8.49
CA ILE A 41 -2.93 -3.21 7.97
C ILE A 41 -2.37 -1.87 8.48
N PRO A 42 -1.25 -1.85 9.21
CA PRO A 42 -0.65 -0.61 9.68
C PRO A 42 0.00 0.14 8.52
N LEU A 43 -0.41 1.39 8.33
CA LEU A 43 0.13 2.29 7.31
C LEU A 43 1.29 3.12 7.85
N GLY A 44 1.23 3.54 9.13
CA GLY A 44 2.28 4.34 9.75
C GLY A 44 2.10 4.53 11.25
N PHE A 45 3.22 4.91 11.91
CA PHE A 45 3.31 5.13 13.36
C PHE A 45 3.76 6.57 13.61
N TYR A 46 3.07 7.28 14.51
CA TYR A 46 3.31 8.70 14.76
C TYR A 46 3.31 9.00 16.26
N ASP A 47 3.97 10.09 16.65
CA ASP A 47 4.11 10.46 18.06
C ASP A 47 2.88 11.20 18.59
N SER A 48 2.07 11.84 17.73
CA SER A 48 0.90 12.58 18.15
C SER A 48 -0.36 12.19 17.37
N TYR A 49 -1.48 12.28 18.06
CA TYR A 49 -2.79 12.08 17.46
C TYR A 49 -3.15 13.18 16.44
N ASP A 50 -2.70 14.42 16.70
CA ASP A 50 -2.95 15.54 15.78
C ASP A 50 -2.22 15.31 14.45
N ARG A 51 -1.01 14.77 14.48
CA ARG A 51 -0.30 14.39 13.27
C ARG A 51 -1.04 13.30 12.49
N CYS A 52 -1.63 12.33 13.18
CA CYS A 52 -2.48 11.33 12.53
C CYS A 52 -3.68 11.96 11.83
N LYS A 53 -4.35 12.92 12.47
CA LYS A 53 -5.50 13.61 11.86
C LYS A 53 -5.12 14.38 10.60
N GLU A 54 -4.00 15.12 10.62
CA GLU A 54 -3.51 15.86 9.45
C GLU A 54 -3.28 14.92 8.26
N ILE A 55 -2.64 13.77 8.51
CA ILE A 55 -2.36 12.77 7.48
C ILE A 55 -3.65 12.16 6.94
N MET A 56 -4.58 11.78 7.82
CA MET A 56 -5.88 11.25 7.42
C MET A 56 -6.66 12.26 6.56
N HIS A 57 -6.60 13.55 6.92
CA HIS A 57 -7.19 14.63 6.12
C HIS A 57 -6.56 14.73 4.73
N SER A 58 -5.24 14.58 4.65
CA SER A 58 -4.50 14.61 3.38
C SER A 58 -4.87 13.44 2.48
N ILE A 59 -4.99 12.24 3.04
CA ILE A 59 -5.45 11.05 2.30
C ILE A 59 -6.86 11.27 1.77
N HIS A 60 -7.78 11.72 2.63
CA HIS A 60 -9.17 11.95 2.26
C HIS A 60 -9.34 12.99 1.14
N ASN A 61 -8.60 14.10 1.24
CA ASN A 61 -8.64 15.14 0.21
C ASN A 61 -8.11 14.63 -1.14
N ARG A 62 -7.11 13.77 -1.11
CA ARG A 62 -6.56 13.17 -2.33
C ARG A 62 -7.52 12.16 -2.95
N GLN A 63 -8.20 11.35 -2.14
CA GLN A 63 -9.23 10.43 -2.60
C GLN A 63 -10.38 11.19 -3.29
N LYS A 64 -10.83 12.30 -2.72
CA LYS A 64 -11.89 13.13 -3.33
C LYS A 64 -11.51 13.66 -4.70
N ARG A 65 -10.25 14.11 -4.89
CA ARG A 65 -9.77 14.64 -6.17
C ARG A 65 -9.74 13.55 -7.25
N ASN A 66 -9.45 12.31 -6.87
CA ASN A 66 -9.31 11.20 -7.80
C ASN A 66 -10.65 10.61 -8.24
N ASN A 67 -11.65 10.61 -7.37
CA ASN A 67 -13.00 10.17 -7.73
C ASN A 67 -13.63 11.04 -8.85
N VAL A 68 -13.12 12.23 -9.10
CA VAL A 68 -13.55 13.12 -10.21
C VAL A 68 -12.86 12.76 -11.53
N LYS A 69 -11.74 12.01 -11.53
CA LYS A 69 -10.87 11.81 -12.71
C LYS A 69 -10.87 10.40 -13.31
N HIS A 70 -11.42 9.38 -12.67
CA HIS A 70 -11.24 8.00 -13.15
C HIS A 70 -12.51 7.31 -13.63
N LYS A 71 -12.65 7.23 -14.95
CA LYS A 71 -13.04 5.98 -15.61
C LYS A 71 -11.74 5.22 -15.82
N SER A 72 -11.47 4.21 -14.99
CA SER A 72 -10.24 3.44 -15.08
C SER A 72 -10.25 2.55 -16.31
N THR A 73 -9.22 2.63 -17.12
CA THR A 73 -8.77 1.54 -17.95
C THR A 73 -8.06 0.54 -17.02
N ALA A 74 -8.48 -0.73 -17.04
CA ALA A 74 -7.84 -1.77 -16.25
C ALA A 74 -6.42 -1.99 -16.76
N ASP A 75 -5.42 -1.49 -16.02
CA ASP A 75 -4.02 -1.76 -16.30
C ASP A 75 -3.61 -3.08 -15.65
N SER A 76 -2.91 -3.92 -16.39
CA SER A 76 -2.33 -5.15 -15.88
C SER A 76 -0.84 -4.98 -15.62
N VAL A 77 -0.37 -5.53 -14.51
CA VAL A 77 1.05 -5.57 -14.17
C VAL A 77 1.61 -6.94 -14.56
N ASN A 78 2.61 -6.94 -15.44
CA ASN A 78 3.39 -8.12 -15.76
C ASN A 78 4.69 -8.06 -14.95
N MET A 79 4.89 -9.02 -14.05
CA MET A 79 6.09 -9.13 -13.23
C MET A 79 6.86 -10.38 -13.62
N ASP A 80 8.15 -10.19 -13.96
CA ASP A 80 9.08 -11.30 -14.17
C ASP A 80 9.47 -11.87 -12.80
N THR A 81 9.01 -13.07 -12.51
CA THR A 81 9.38 -13.79 -11.30
C THR A 81 10.69 -14.52 -11.52
N ALA A 82 11.51 -14.71 -10.46
CA ALA A 82 12.82 -15.38 -10.50
C ALA A 82 12.79 -16.83 -11.04
N LYS A 83 11.61 -17.39 -11.28
CA LYS A 83 11.39 -18.76 -11.81
C LYS A 83 10.92 -18.81 -13.26
N LYS A 84 11.05 -17.76 -14.04
CA LYS A 84 10.55 -17.66 -15.43
C LYS A 84 9.02 -17.80 -15.60
N ASP A 85 8.27 -17.80 -14.53
CA ASP A 85 6.82 -17.78 -14.57
C ASP A 85 6.35 -16.33 -14.62
N PHE A 86 5.57 -15.99 -15.64
CA PHE A 86 4.95 -14.68 -15.75
C PHE A 86 3.63 -14.70 -15.00
N ILE A 87 3.47 -13.77 -14.05
CA ILE A 87 2.22 -13.57 -13.34
C ILE A 87 1.60 -12.27 -13.86
N LEU A 88 0.40 -12.40 -14.42
CA LEU A 88 -0.41 -11.28 -14.87
C LEU A 88 -1.54 -11.04 -13.86
N CYS A 89 -1.52 -9.91 -13.19
CA CYS A 89 -2.58 -9.49 -12.27
C CYS A 89 -3.22 -8.20 -12.76
N HIS A 90 -4.54 -8.12 -12.71
CA HIS A 90 -5.24 -6.85 -12.90
C HIS A 90 -5.10 -6.00 -11.64
N LEU A 91 -4.68 -4.76 -11.80
CA LEU A 91 -4.46 -3.84 -10.67
C LEU A 91 -5.73 -3.62 -9.84
N ASP A 92 -6.89 -3.63 -10.48
CA ASP A 92 -8.17 -3.43 -9.79
C ASP A 92 -8.53 -4.62 -8.88
N ASP A 93 -7.98 -5.80 -9.13
CA ASP A 93 -8.21 -7.00 -8.32
C ASP A 93 -7.25 -7.13 -7.14
N ILE A 94 -6.21 -6.27 -7.08
CA ILE A 94 -5.21 -6.29 -6.02
C ILE A 94 -5.67 -5.39 -4.87
N ALA A 95 -5.83 -5.98 -3.69
CA ALA A 95 -6.11 -5.25 -2.45
C ALA A 95 -4.84 -4.62 -1.87
N SER A 96 -3.75 -5.38 -1.84
CA SER A 96 -2.46 -4.87 -1.38
C SER A 96 -1.28 -5.67 -1.93
N ILE A 97 -0.11 -5.03 -1.95
CA ILE A 97 1.18 -5.67 -2.25
C ILE A 97 2.07 -5.51 -1.03
N GLN A 98 2.58 -6.62 -0.52
CA GLN A 98 3.32 -6.68 0.74
C GLN A 98 4.64 -7.40 0.58
N VAL A 99 5.63 -7.03 1.37
CA VAL A 99 6.92 -7.72 1.48
C VAL A 99 6.99 -8.38 2.85
N ASP A 100 7.29 -9.67 2.87
CA ASP A 100 7.50 -10.41 4.10
C ASP A 100 8.97 -10.38 4.59
N THR A 101 9.23 -11.01 5.72
CA THR A 101 10.57 -11.08 6.33
C THR A 101 11.57 -11.93 5.54
N MET A 102 11.09 -12.72 4.59
CA MET A 102 11.90 -13.56 3.70
C MET A 102 12.21 -12.86 2.36
N ASN A 103 11.92 -11.56 2.25
CA ASN A 103 12.02 -10.77 1.03
C ASN A 103 11.16 -11.33 -0.12
N THR A 104 10.03 -11.92 0.19
CA THR A 104 9.03 -12.30 -0.79
C THR A 104 8.03 -11.17 -0.96
N ILE A 105 7.75 -10.81 -2.20
CA ILE A 105 6.68 -9.86 -2.53
C ILE A 105 5.40 -10.66 -2.80
N TRP A 106 4.34 -10.32 -2.09
CA TRP A 106 3.03 -10.93 -2.20
C TRP A 106 2.00 -9.93 -2.74
N ALA A 107 1.21 -10.36 -3.71
CA ALA A 107 -0.05 -9.69 -4.03
C ALA A 107 -1.18 -10.37 -3.27
N ILE A 108 -1.96 -9.59 -2.54
CA ILE A 108 -3.18 -10.02 -1.86
C ILE A 108 -4.33 -9.46 -2.68
N MET A 109 -5.21 -10.36 -3.13
CA MET A 109 -6.33 -10.02 -3.98
C MET A 109 -7.54 -9.58 -3.16
N ILE A 110 -8.49 -8.89 -3.79
CA ILE A 110 -9.71 -8.42 -3.13
C ILE A 110 -10.55 -9.59 -2.58
N ASP A 111 -10.50 -10.76 -3.22
CA ASP A 111 -11.19 -11.97 -2.76
C ASP A 111 -10.48 -12.68 -1.58
N GLY A 112 -9.36 -12.13 -1.10
CA GLY A 112 -8.54 -12.69 -0.01
C GLY A 112 -7.52 -13.73 -0.46
N SER A 113 -7.48 -14.13 -1.72
CA SER A 113 -6.41 -14.98 -2.25
C SER A 113 -5.09 -14.21 -2.31
N TYR A 114 -3.97 -14.93 -2.30
CA TYR A 114 -2.65 -14.33 -2.38
C TYR A 114 -1.75 -15.10 -3.34
N THR A 115 -0.86 -14.36 -3.99
CA THR A 115 0.07 -14.89 -4.97
C THR A 115 1.45 -14.31 -4.73
N SER A 116 2.49 -15.16 -4.71
CA SER A 116 3.87 -14.70 -4.64
C SER A 116 4.27 -14.10 -5.99
N LEU A 117 4.67 -12.84 -5.98
CA LEU A 117 5.19 -12.15 -7.16
C LEU A 117 6.69 -12.38 -7.37
N GLY A 118 7.40 -12.78 -6.33
CA GLY A 118 8.82 -13.11 -6.42
C GLY A 118 9.52 -13.13 -5.08
N ILE A 119 10.65 -13.83 -5.04
CA ILE A 119 11.55 -13.89 -3.89
C ILE A 119 12.85 -13.17 -4.27
N PHE A 120 13.30 -12.23 -3.46
CA PHE A 120 14.44 -11.38 -3.74
C PHE A 120 15.55 -11.58 -2.71
N LYS A 121 16.78 -11.19 -3.08
CA LYS A 121 17.95 -11.40 -2.22
C LYS A 121 18.02 -10.43 -1.03
N SER A 122 17.34 -9.29 -1.14
CA SER A 122 17.39 -8.25 -0.11
C SER A 122 16.11 -7.41 -0.08
N ALA A 123 15.88 -6.77 1.07
CA ALA A 123 14.81 -5.80 1.25
C ALA A 123 14.92 -4.60 0.29
N ASP A 124 16.15 -4.18 -0.06
CA ASP A 124 16.36 -3.07 -0.99
C ASP A 124 15.94 -3.43 -2.42
N GLN A 125 16.13 -4.67 -2.84
CA GLN A 125 15.59 -5.15 -4.12
C GLN A 125 14.06 -5.16 -4.11
N CYS A 126 13.43 -5.59 -3.01
CA CYS A 126 11.99 -5.53 -2.86
C CYS A 126 11.46 -4.09 -2.96
N ARG A 127 12.13 -3.12 -2.30
CA ARG A 127 11.76 -1.70 -2.40
C ARG A 127 11.83 -1.20 -3.83
N LYS A 128 12.90 -1.53 -4.55
CA LYS A 128 13.07 -1.14 -5.94
C LYS A 128 11.95 -1.68 -6.83
N VAL A 129 11.56 -2.94 -6.64
CA VAL A 129 10.42 -3.53 -7.36
C VAL A 129 9.11 -2.81 -7.02
N LEU A 130 8.89 -2.45 -5.74
CA LEU A 130 7.71 -1.66 -5.36
C LEU A 130 7.73 -0.26 -5.98
N ASP A 131 8.91 0.38 -6.10
CA ASP A 131 9.07 1.66 -6.78
C ASP A 131 8.72 1.54 -8.27
N ASP A 132 9.14 0.45 -8.93
CA ASP A 132 8.78 0.16 -10.32
C ASP A 132 7.27 -0.05 -10.48
N ILE A 133 6.63 -0.75 -9.53
CA ILE A 133 5.16 -0.93 -9.52
C ILE A 133 4.46 0.42 -9.37
N GLU A 134 4.96 1.31 -8.51
CA GLU A 134 4.39 2.65 -8.35
C GLU A 134 4.36 3.45 -9.66
N HIS A 135 5.39 3.33 -10.49
CA HIS A 135 5.42 3.99 -11.80
C HIS A 135 4.30 3.48 -12.73
N VAL A 136 3.92 2.22 -12.59
CA VAL A 136 2.84 1.61 -13.38
C VAL A 136 1.46 2.01 -12.85
N VAL A 137 1.26 1.96 -11.52
CA VAL A 137 -0.03 2.30 -10.91
C VAL A 137 -0.33 3.80 -10.90
N GLY A 138 0.70 4.62 -10.97
CA GLY A 138 0.64 6.07 -11.19
C GLY A 138 0.30 6.88 -9.95
N ASP A 139 -0.89 6.77 -9.39
CA ASP A 139 -1.33 7.61 -8.27
C ASP A 139 -1.10 6.93 -6.92
N VAL A 140 0.00 7.30 -6.27
CA VAL A 140 0.40 6.76 -4.97
C VAL A 140 0.50 7.87 -3.91
N PHE A 141 -0.15 7.66 -2.78
CA PHE A 141 0.03 8.48 -1.58
C PHE A 141 1.08 7.84 -0.67
N HIS A 142 2.21 8.52 -0.51
CA HIS A 142 3.25 8.10 0.42
C HIS A 142 2.91 8.55 1.84
N MET A 143 2.83 7.61 2.78
CA MET A 143 2.70 7.95 4.19
C MET A 143 3.94 8.72 4.64
N PRO A 144 3.77 9.93 5.19
CA PRO A 144 4.92 10.75 5.57
C PRO A 144 5.73 10.11 6.69
N PRO A 145 7.01 10.50 6.83
CA PRO A 145 7.87 9.99 7.90
C PRO A 145 7.33 10.36 9.28
N LYS A 146 7.76 9.60 10.29
CA LYS A 146 7.37 9.79 11.69
C LYS A 146 7.69 11.20 12.19
N TYR A 147 8.86 11.71 11.82
CA TYR A 147 9.34 13.03 12.16
C TYR A 147 9.39 13.93 10.94
N ILE A 148 8.95 15.16 11.08
CA ILE A 148 9.23 16.21 10.11
C ILE A 148 10.67 16.62 10.42
N ASN A 149 11.60 16.32 9.53
CA ASN A 149 12.93 16.90 9.61
C ASN A 149 12.78 18.42 9.39
N SER A 150 12.91 19.11 10.46
CA SER A 150 12.92 20.57 10.44
C SER A 150 14.26 21.08 9.93
#